data_1bc92406c4c9e6a4a70e02962df7e2cf
#
_entry.id   1bc92406c4c9e6a4a70e02962df7e2cf
#
_cell.length_a   1.000
_cell.length_b   1.000
_cell.length_c   1.000
_cell.angle_alpha   90.00
_cell.angle_beta   90.00
_cell.angle_gamma   90.00
#
_symmetry.space_group_name_H-M   'P 1'
#
loop_
_entity.id
_entity.type
_entity.pdbx_description
1 polymer ?
#
loop_
_entity_poly.entity_id
_entity_poly.type
_entity_poly.pdbx_seq_one_letter_code
_entity_poly.pdbx_strand_id
1 'polypeptide(L)'
;MNELKAKTQELLKKYRITPDPVHFGQHFLVEPGTIDVFVKTCSVTKESRVLEIGPGLGFITKGLLRKAESVTVFEVDMRFEKLLRDIQKEFKTLHFSISNILQNDDFNYDVVCGALSYSIFEPLLRKIFANEDFRYGVFIVSEKIEKDYEEHDSVLALLIEAFFEISFVKLLPKQFFYPVPRADGMLIALKRRNAVSARHLFLQQLFLQGDKKAKNALREGLINSSVNQAHVLTKKESRALLGELTNLRDSNESIFQCSKEFLKKIYDFFQSYGFDGATLP
;
A
#
# COMPACT_ATOMS: atom_id res chain seq x y z
N MET A 1 12.03 -18.02 -26.43
CA MET A 1 12.42 -17.13 -25.28
C MET A 1 11.45 -15.96 -25.30
N ASN A 2 10.85 -15.58 -24.16
CA ASN A 2 9.92 -14.46 -24.13
C ASN A 2 10.68 -13.18 -24.56
N GLU A 3 10.15 -12.46 -25.55
CA GLU A 3 10.77 -11.26 -26.15
C GLU A 3 11.08 -10.19 -25.08
N LEU A 4 10.18 -9.97 -24.14
CA LEU A 4 10.39 -8.99 -23.07
C LEU A 4 11.50 -9.41 -22.11
N LYS A 5 11.69 -10.71 -21.85
CA LYS A 5 12.81 -11.22 -21.06
C LYS A 5 14.15 -10.99 -21.77
N ALA A 6 14.21 -11.20 -23.08
CA ALA A 6 15.39 -10.91 -23.87
C ALA A 6 15.71 -9.40 -23.84
N LYS A 7 14.69 -8.55 -24.00
CA LYS A 7 14.83 -7.10 -23.91
C LYS A 7 15.27 -6.64 -22.50
N THR A 8 14.79 -7.27 -21.46
CA THR A 8 15.24 -7.03 -20.06
C THR A 8 16.74 -7.28 -19.96
N GLN A 9 17.23 -8.42 -20.43
CA GLN A 9 18.65 -8.77 -20.38
C GLN A 9 19.52 -7.81 -21.22
N GLU A 10 19.03 -7.41 -22.39
CA GLU A 10 19.69 -6.42 -23.26
C GLU A 10 19.85 -5.06 -22.53
N LEU A 11 18.76 -4.56 -21.91
CA LEU A 11 18.79 -3.29 -21.19
C LEU A 11 19.72 -3.35 -19.99
N LEU A 12 19.66 -4.42 -19.19
CA LEU A 12 20.58 -4.62 -18.06
C LEU A 12 22.04 -4.57 -18.50
N LYS A 13 22.37 -5.26 -19.61
CA LYS A 13 23.72 -5.23 -20.19
C LYS A 13 24.08 -3.83 -20.70
N LYS A 14 23.18 -3.18 -21.47
CA LYS A 14 23.41 -1.83 -22.05
C LYS A 14 23.73 -0.79 -20.99
N TYR A 15 22.98 -0.81 -19.87
CA TYR A 15 23.16 0.17 -18.80
C TYR A 15 24.11 -0.30 -17.69
N ARG A 16 24.69 -1.50 -17.83
CA ARG A 16 25.62 -2.12 -16.86
C ARG A 16 24.99 -2.26 -15.47
N ILE A 17 23.71 -2.66 -15.44
CA ILE A 17 22.96 -2.89 -14.21
C ILE A 17 22.96 -4.39 -13.91
N THR A 18 23.47 -4.76 -12.74
CA THR A 18 23.31 -6.10 -12.18
C THR A 18 22.11 -6.07 -11.23
N PRO A 19 21.08 -6.90 -11.44
CA PRO A 19 19.94 -6.96 -10.52
C PRO A 19 20.40 -7.24 -9.09
N ASP A 20 19.80 -6.55 -8.13
CA ASP A 20 20.04 -6.75 -6.70
C ASP A 20 18.70 -7.06 -5.98
N PRO A 21 18.29 -8.34 -5.98
CA PRO A 21 17.06 -8.77 -5.32
C PRO A 21 17.10 -8.64 -3.80
N VAL A 22 18.30 -8.64 -3.20
CA VAL A 22 18.47 -8.65 -1.74
C VAL A 22 18.29 -7.26 -1.15
N HIS A 23 18.97 -6.25 -1.69
CA HIS A 23 18.95 -4.90 -1.14
C HIS A 23 17.81 -4.05 -1.72
N PHE A 24 17.50 -4.23 -3.00
CA PHE A 24 16.51 -3.40 -3.70
C PHE A 24 15.24 -4.14 -4.11
N GLY A 25 15.12 -5.45 -3.85
CA GLY A 25 13.95 -6.23 -4.27
C GLY A 25 13.76 -6.29 -5.79
N GLN A 26 14.84 -6.17 -6.58
CA GLN A 26 14.78 -6.04 -8.03
C GLN A 26 14.42 -7.35 -8.73
N HIS A 27 13.14 -7.46 -9.07
CA HIS A 27 12.55 -8.52 -9.88
C HIS A 27 11.72 -7.85 -10.98
N PHE A 28 12.27 -7.77 -12.18
CA PHE A 28 11.62 -7.06 -13.30
C PHE A 28 10.55 -7.91 -13.94
N LEU A 29 9.36 -7.33 -14.14
CA LEU A 29 8.26 -7.98 -14.83
C LEU A 29 8.64 -8.21 -16.30
N VAL A 30 8.56 -9.47 -16.75
CA VAL A 30 8.95 -9.90 -18.11
C VAL A 30 7.81 -10.54 -18.89
N GLU A 31 6.57 -10.40 -18.41
CA GLU A 31 5.36 -10.89 -19.07
C GLU A 31 4.56 -9.69 -19.62
N PRO A 32 4.47 -9.52 -20.96
CA PRO A 32 3.86 -8.34 -21.58
C PRO A 32 2.38 -8.15 -21.24
N GLY A 33 1.61 -9.23 -21.24
CA GLY A 33 0.17 -9.17 -20.95
C GLY A 33 -0.12 -8.69 -19.53
N THR A 34 0.80 -8.90 -18.59
CA THR A 34 0.68 -8.37 -17.23
C THR A 34 0.93 -6.87 -17.18
N ILE A 35 1.88 -6.35 -17.99
CA ILE A 35 2.10 -4.88 -18.08
C ILE A 35 0.83 -4.21 -18.60
N ASP A 36 0.20 -4.78 -19.63
CA ASP A 36 -1.04 -4.24 -20.19
C ASP A 36 -2.18 -4.24 -19.15
N VAL A 37 -2.33 -5.35 -18.39
CA VAL A 37 -3.32 -5.44 -17.31
C VAL A 37 -3.02 -4.40 -16.23
N PHE A 38 -1.75 -4.25 -15.82
CA PHE A 38 -1.33 -3.25 -14.82
C PHE A 38 -1.72 -1.84 -15.26
N VAL A 39 -1.32 -1.43 -16.46
CA VAL A 39 -1.60 -0.09 -17.02
C VAL A 39 -3.11 0.12 -17.19
N LYS A 40 -3.87 -0.92 -17.56
CA LYS A 40 -5.34 -0.86 -17.63
C LYS A 40 -5.95 -0.69 -16.25
N THR A 41 -5.47 -1.40 -15.25
CA THR A 41 -5.94 -1.28 -13.85
C THR A 41 -5.70 0.11 -13.29
N CYS A 42 -4.61 0.79 -13.67
CA CYS A 42 -4.37 2.19 -13.30
C CYS A 42 -5.45 3.16 -13.81
N SER A 43 -6.26 2.77 -14.81
CA SER A 43 -7.38 3.56 -15.35
C SER A 43 -7.01 4.99 -15.75
N VAL A 44 -5.76 5.20 -16.19
CA VAL A 44 -5.23 6.52 -16.54
C VAL A 44 -5.85 7.08 -17.82
N THR A 45 -6.09 8.38 -17.81
CA THR A 45 -6.54 9.19 -18.97
C THR A 45 -5.48 10.21 -19.35
N LYS A 46 -5.74 11.00 -20.42
CA LYS A 46 -4.83 12.06 -20.87
C LYS A 46 -4.70 13.25 -19.92
N GLU A 47 -5.53 13.30 -18.90
CA GLU A 47 -5.51 14.31 -17.84
C GLU A 47 -4.88 13.77 -16.54
N SER A 48 -4.58 12.46 -16.48
CA SER A 48 -4.08 11.83 -15.25
C SER A 48 -2.61 12.13 -15.00
N ARG A 49 -2.31 12.56 -13.79
CA ARG A 49 -0.95 12.64 -13.23
C ARG A 49 -0.67 11.39 -12.42
N VAL A 50 0.41 10.69 -12.75
CA VAL A 50 0.75 9.40 -12.15
C VAL A 50 2.05 9.49 -11.37
N LEU A 51 2.07 8.88 -10.18
CA LEU A 51 3.28 8.63 -9.41
C LEU A 51 3.62 7.13 -9.49
N GLU A 52 4.77 6.79 -10.07
CA GLU A 52 5.28 5.42 -10.09
C GLU A 52 6.48 5.27 -9.16
N ILE A 53 6.47 4.23 -8.36
CA ILE A 53 7.51 3.91 -7.38
C ILE A 53 8.30 2.71 -7.87
N GLY A 54 9.62 2.86 -8.01
CA GLY A 54 10.51 1.82 -8.51
C GLY A 54 10.25 1.45 -9.97
N PRO A 55 10.45 2.38 -10.93
CA PRO A 55 10.22 2.16 -12.36
C PRO A 55 11.08 1.04 -12.95
N GLY A 56 12.22 0.75 -12.30
CA GLY A 56 13.18 -0.24 -12.77
C GLY A 56 13.58 -0.01 -14.24
N LEU A 57 13.30 -0.97 -15.11
CA LEU A 57 13.62 -0.85 -16.55
C LEU A 57 12.62 -0.01 -17.36
N GLY A 58 11.59 0.55 -16.72
CA GLY A 58 10.66 1.50 -17.32
C GLY A 58 9.60 0.89 -18.24
N PHE A 59 9.33 -0.41 -18.16
CA PHE A 59 8.30 -1.04 -18.99
C PHE A 59 6.89 -0.56 -18.63
N ILE A 60 6.56 -0.51 -17.33
CA ILE A 60 5.30 0.04 -16.84
C ILE A 60 5.27 1.54 -17.11
N THR A 61 6.34 2.26 -16.76
CA THR A 61 6.52 3.70 -17.02
C THR A 61 6.14 4.09 -18.44
N LYS A 62 6.71 3.40 -19.45
CA LYS A 62 6.40 3.66 -20.86
C LYS A 62 4.94 3.37 -21.22
N GLY A 63 4.35 2.35 -20.60
CA GLY A 63 2.93 2.05 -20.75
C GLY A 63 2.04 3.19 -20.24
N LEU A 64 2.38 3.74 -19.07
CA LEU A 64 1.68 4.87 -18.45
C LEU A 64 1.86 6.15 -19.26
N LEU A 65 3.10 6.50 -19.68
CA LEU A 65 3.42 7.71 -20.46
C LEU A 65 2.68 7.82 -21.78
N ARG A 66 2.28 6.69 -22.38
CA ARG A 66 1.46 6.71 -23.61
C ARG A 66 0.01 7.13 -23.36
N LYS A 67 -0.46 7.06 -22.09
CA LYS A 67 -1.87 7.28 -21.75
C LYS A 67 -2.09 8.45 -20.80
N ALA A 68 -1.16 8.73 -19.89
CA ALA A 68 -1.25 9.76 -18.87
C ALA A 68 -0.85 11.14 -19.42
N GLU A 69 -1.20 12.19 -18.70
CA GLU A 69 -0.69 13.56 -18.91
C GLU A 69 0.80 13.60 -18.57
N SER A 70 1.14 13.11 -17.38
CA SER A 70 2.51 13.06 -16.89
C SER A 70 2.72 11.86 -15.98
N VAL A 71 3.97 11.40 -15.90
CA VAL A 71 4.40 10.36 -14.96
C VAL A 71 5.61 10.88 -14.18
N THR A 72 5.48 10.92 -12.87
CA THR A 72 6.61 11.18 -11.96
C THR A 72 7.07 9.86 -11.38
N VAL A 73 8.37 9.58 -11.42
CA VAL A 73 8.91 8.33 -10.88
C VAL A 73 9.93 8.59 -9.78
N PHE A 74 9.90 7.76 -8.75
CA PHE A 74 10.91 7.71 -7.69
C PHE A 74 11.69 6.40 -7.79
N GLU A 75 13.01 6.52 -7.93
CA GLU A 75 13.92 5.37 -7.97
C GLU A 75 15.02 5.56 -6.93
N VAL A 76 15.25 4.55 -6.10
CA VAL A 76 16.28 4.64 -5.05
C VAL A 76 17.66 4.24 -5.56
N ASP A 77 17.72 3.41 -6.59
CA ASP A 77 18.94 2.91 -7.17
C ASP A 77 19.46 3.84 -8.26
N MET A 78 20.50 4.60 -7.96
CA MET A 78 21.11 5.57 -8.88
C MET A 78 21.62 4.95 -10.20
N ARG A 79 21.82 3.63 -10.26
CA ARG A 79 22.26 2.95 -11.49
C ARG A 79 21.25 3.08 -12.63
N PHE A 80 19.97 3.34 -12.31
CA PHE A 80 18.90 3.55 -13.29
C PHE A 80 18.83 4.97 -13.83
N GLU A 81 19.56 5.93 -13.27
CA GLU A 81 19.48 7.35 -13.68
C GLU A 81 19.66 7.54 -15.18
N LYS A 82 20.72 6.91 -15.76
CA LYS A 82 21.00 7.01 -17.21
C LYS A 82 19.85 6.47 -18.06
N LEU A 83 19.26 5.35 -17.66
CA LEU A 83 18.10 4.76 -18.34
C LEU A 83 16.90 5.70 -18.27
N LEU A 84 16.60 6.26 -17.11
CA LEU A 84 15.47 7.18 -16.90
C LEU A 84 15.68 8.47 -17.71
N ARG A 85 16.90 9.01 -17.79
CA ARG A 85 17.20 10.14 -18.66
C ARG A 85 16.99 9.82 -20.15
N ASP A 86 17.30 8.63 -20.59
CA ASP A 86 17.05 8.20 -21.98
C ASP A 86 15.54 8.05 -22.26
N ILE A 87 14.75 7.53 -21.30
CA ILE A 87 13.29 7.49 -21.40
C ILE A 87 12.72 8.93 -21.41
N GLN A 88 13.23 9.84 -20.60
CA GLN A 88 12.79 11.24 -20.54
C GLN A 88 13.08 12.00 -21.85
N LYS A 89 14.13 11.63 -22.58
CA LYS A 89 14.38 12.19 -23.93
C LYS A 89 13.30 11.77 -24.92
N GLU A 90 12.80 10.51 -24.80
CA GLU A 90 11.73 9.97 -25.64
C GLU A 90 10.36 10.52 -25.20
N PHE A 91 10.12 10.65 -23.89
CA PHE A 91 8.86 11.12 -23.31
C PHE A 91 9.11 12.34 -22.42
N LYS A 92 8.81 13.53 -22.93
CA LYS A 92 9.04 14.81 -22.22
C LYS A 92 8.17 14.99 -20.98
N THR A 93 7.11 14.21 -20.86
CA THR A 93 6.18 14.20 -19.71
C THR A 93 6.61 13.25 -18.59
N LEU A 94 7.79 12.64 -18.70
CA LEU A 94 8.44 11.92 -17.61
C LEU A 94 9.19 12.90 -16.71
N HIS A 95 8.87 12.86 -15.41
CA HIS A 95 9.66 13.47 -14.35
C HIS A 95 10.26 12.36 -13.48
N PHE A 96 11.49 12.51 -13.00
CA PHE A 96 12.05 11.49 -12.13
C PHE A 96 12.92 12.09 -11.01
N SER A 97 12.95 11.39 -9.89
CA SER A 97 13.82 11.66 -8.76
C SER A 97 14.60 10.40 -8.38
N ILE A 98 15.91 10.52 -8.22
CA ILE A 98 16.73 9.45 -7.64
C ILE A 98 16.75 9.66 -6.13
N SER A 99 15.73 9.12 -5.46
CA SER A 99 15.53 9.29 -4.02
C SER A 99 14.57 8.24 -3.45
N ASN A 100 14.55 8.13 -2.12
CA ASN A 100 13.63 7.23 -1.43
C ASN A 100 12.23 7.85 -1.35
N ILE A 101 11.23 7.16 -1.89
CA ILE A 101 9.82 7.59 -1.83
C ILE A 101 9.32 7.81 -0.40
N LEU A 102 9.86 7.12 0.59
CA LEU A 102 9.48 7.28 1.98
C LEU A 102 9.89 8.66 2.55
N GLN A 103 10.71 9.42 1.85
CA GLN A 103 11.06 10.81 2.18
C GLN A 103 10.17 11.83 1.47
N ASN A 104 9.31 11.39 0.52
CA ASN A 104 8.36 12.25 -0.17
C ASN A 104 7.08 12.40 0.66
N ASP A 105 6.53 13.61 0.74
CA ASP A 105 5.27 13.90 1.43
C ASP A 105 4.13 14.28 0.47
N ASP A 106 4.45 14.50 -0.81
CA ASP A 106 3.47 14.81 -1.83
C ASP A 106 2.95 13.54 -2.52
N PHE A 107 1.69 13.21 -2.30
CA PHE A 107 0.96 12.11 -2.94
C PHE A 107 -0.27 12.62 -3.72
N ASN A 108 -0.32 13.91 -4.05
CA ASN A 108 -1.38 14.52 -4.84
C ASN A 108 -1.26 14.13 -6.32
N TYR A 109 -1.54 12.87 -6.59
CA TYR A 109 -1.58 12.25 -7.92
C TYR A 109 -2.90 11.50 -8.08
N ASP A 110 -3.38 11.40 -9.32
CA ASP A 110 -4.61 10.65 -9.62
C ASP A 110 -4.41 9.15 -9.39
N VAL A 111 -3.19 8.66 -9.63
CA VAL A 111 -2.79 7.25 -9.39
C VAL A 111 -1.39 7.20 -8.81
N VAL A 112 -1.22 6.41 -7.76
CA VAL A 112 0.09 5.99 -7.23
C VAL A 112 0.28 4.52 -7.55
N CYS A 113 1.41 4.14 -8.15
CA CYS A 113 1.59 2.75 -8.57
C CYS A 113 3.03 2.26 -8.45
N GLY A 114 3.22 0.95 -8.56
CA GLY A 114 4.56 0.34 -8.58
C GLY A 114 4.55 -1.17 -8.34
N ALA A 115 5.67 -1.81 -8.69
CA ALA A 115 5.95 -3.20 -8.34
C ALA A 115 6.88 -3.21 -7.12
N LEU A 116 6.32 -3.48 -5.93
CA LEU A 116 6.98 -3.20 -4.66
C LEU A 116 7.29 -4.46 -3.87
N SER A 117 8.47 -4.51 -3.26
CA SER A 117 8.72 -5.51 -2.22
C SER A 117 7.87 -5.21 -0.97
N TYR A 118 7.60 -6.25 -0.18
CA TYR A 118 6.84 -6.11 1.07
C TYR A 118 7.49 -5.11 2.03
N SER A 119 8.84 -5.06 2.04
CA SER A 119 9.63 -4.14 2.87
C SER A 119 9.42 -2.66 2.54
N ILE A 120 8.92 -2.34 1.35
CA ILE A 120 8.60 -0.96 0.94
C ILE A 120 7.09 -0.72 1.02
N PHE A 121 6.27 -1.71 0.68
CA PHE A 121 4.83 -1.54 0.59
C PHE A 121 4.17 -1.20 1.95
N GLU A 122 4.53 -1.91 3.02
CA GLU A 122 3.97 -1.61 4.35
C GLU A 122 4.39 -0.23 4.87
N PRO A 123 5.68 0.18 4.86
CA PRO A 123 6.07 1.56 5.21
C PRO A 123 5.41 2.62 4.33
N LEU A 124 5.22 2.35 3.04
CA LEU A 124 4.50 3.25 2.14
C LEU A 124 3.04 3.41 2.57
N LEU A 125 2.33 2.32 2.85
CA LEU A 125 0.96 2.39 3.34
C LEU A 125 0.85 3.15 4.66
N ARG A 126 1.79 2.94 5.59
CA ARG A 126 1.89 3.71 6.84
C ARG A 126 2.10 5.21 6.60
N LYS A 127 2.69 5.59 5.47
CA LYS A 127 2.89 6.99 5.10
C LYS A 127 1.65 7.59 4.44
N ILE A 128 1.01 6.84 3.56
CA ILE A 128 -0.11 7.37 2.77
C ILE A 128 -1.48 7.23 3.42
N PHE A 129 -1.63 6.41 4.48
CA PHE A 129 -2.96 6.22 5.09
C PHE A 129 -3.52 7.52 5.67
N ALA A 130 -2.67 8.36 6.27
CA ALA A 130 -3.04 9.65 6.82
C ALA A 130 -3.05 10.78 5.77
N ASN A 131 -2.54 10.53 4.56
CA ASN A 131 -2.52 11.52 3.49
C ASN A 131 -3.85 11.53 2.73
N GLU A 132 -4.61 12.62 2.88
CA GLU A 132 -5.93 12.76 2.26
C GLU A 132 -5.88 12.95 0.74
N ASP A 133 -4.74 13.30 0.17
CA ASP A 133 -4.57 13.48 -1.27
C ASP A 133 -4.46 12.14 -2.01
N PHE A 134 -4.00 11.08 -1.34
CA PHE A 134 -3.99 9.74 -1.93
C PHE A 134 -5.42 9.23 -2.15
N ARG A 135 -5.77 8.91 -3.40
CA ARG A 135 -7.11 8.43 -3.80
C ARG A 135 -7.13 7.00 -4.32
N TYR A 136 -6.18 6.66 -5.15
CA TYR A 136 -6.14 5.38 -5.84
C TYR A 136 -4.71 4.89 -6.05
N GLY A 137 -4.49 3.61 -5.81
CA GLY A 137 -3.18 2.98 -6.03
C GLY A 137 -3.29 1.62 -6.69
N VAL A 138 -2.28 1.28 -7.51
CA VAL A 138 -2.16 -0.02 -8.18
C VAL A 138 -0.77 -0.58 -7.93
N PHE A 139 -0.70 -1.75 -7.31
CA PHE A 139 0.57 -2.31 -6.87
C PHE A 139 0.70 -3.78 -7.25
N ILE A 140 1.92 -4.19 -7.60
CA ILE A 140 2.31 -5.60 -7.56
C ILE A 140 3.07 -5.81 -6.25
N VAL A 141 2.59 -6.75 -5.44
CA VAL A 141 3.17 -7.13 -4.15
C VAL A 141 3.27 -8.65 -4.04
N SER A 142 3.78 -9.20 -2.94
CA SER A 142 3.75 -10.66 -2.72
C SER A 142 2.32 -11.17 -2.60
N GLU A 143 2.03 -12.37 -3.12
CA GLU A 143 0.72 -13.03 -3.01
C GLU A 143 0.25 -13.23 -1.58
N LYS A 144 1.18 -13.21 -0.62
CA LYS A 144 0.85 -13.29 0.81
C LYS A 144 -0.10 -12.21 1.29
N ILE A 145 -0.19 -11.09 0.57
CA ILE A 145 -1.08 -9.98 0.90
C ILE A 145 -2.54 -10.42 1.01
N GLU A 146 -2.98 -11.36 0.16
CA GLU A 146 -4.35 -11.87 0.16
C GLU A 146 -4.63 -12.62 1.46
N LYS A 147 -3.75 -13.56 1.82
CA LYS A 147 -3.85 -14.31 3.07
C LYS A 147 -3.75 -13.41 4.29
N ASP A 148 -2.74 -12.52 4.33
CA ASP A 148 -2.55 -11.59 5.45
C ASP A 148 -3.78 -10.68 5.64
N TYR A 149 -4.44 -10.28 4.53
CA TYR A 149 -5.67 -9.49 4.57
C TYR A 149 -6.85 -10.31 5.12
N GLU A 150 -7.03 -11.55 4.68
CA GLU A 150 -8.10 -12.43 5.15
C GLU A 150 -7.96 -12.81 6.64
N GLU A 151 -6.74 -13.00 7.12
CA GLU A 151 -6.47 -13.32 8.52
C GLU A 151 -6.68 -12.15 9.48
N HIS A 152 -6.59 -10.89 8.99
CA HIS A 152 -6.74 -9.66 9.76
C HIS A 152 -5.86 -9.61 11.03
N ASP A 153 -4.67 -10.20 10.97
CA ASP A 153 -3.75 -10.33 12.10
C ASP A 153 -2.48 -9.48 11.95
N SER A 154 -2.46 -8.59 10.96
CA SER A 154 -1.32 -7.73 10.66
C SER A 154 -1.71 -6.23 10.64
N VAL A 155 -0.74 -5.38 10.94
CA VAL A 155 -0.89 -3.93 10.82
C VAL A 155 -1.34 -3.55 9.42
N LEU A 156 -0.74 -4.20 8.40
CA LEU A 156 -1.04 -3.95 7.00
C LEU A 156 -2.51 -4.27 6.67
N ALA A 157 -3.01 -5.42 7.09
CA ALA A 157 -4.40 -5.83 6.87
C ALA A 157 -5.39 -4.84 7.52
N LEU A 158 -5.14 -4.48 8.78
CA LEU A 158 -6.00 -3.54 9.51
C LEU A 158 -5.92 -2.11 8.94
N LEU A 159 -4.76 -1.66 8.44
CA LEU A 159 -4.63 -0.39 7.73
C LEU A 159 -5.45 -0.38 6.44
N ILE A 160 -5.35 -1.46 5.64
CA ILE A 160 -6.14 -1.60 4.43
C ILE A 160 -7.63 -1.57 4.78
N GLU A 161 -8.06 -2.37 5.74
CA GLU A 161 -9.46 -2.42 6.18
C GLU A 161 -9.96 -1.04 6.63
N ALA A 162 -9.14 -0.30 7.39
CA ALA A 162 -9.53 1.01 7.91
C ALA A 162 -9.71 2.08 6.80
N PHE A 163 -8.79 2.13 5.84
CA PHE A 163 -8.67 3.28 4.95
C PHE A 163 -8.98 3.01 3.49
N PHE A 164 -8.93 1.74 3.05
CA PHE A 164 -8.99 1.41 1.64
C PHE A 164 -9.99 0.29 1.33
N GLU A 165 -10.51 0.31 0.12
CA GLU A 165 -11.13 -0.82 -0.54
C GLU A 165 -10.04 -1.50 -1.36
N ILE A 166 -9.80 -2.80 -1.15
CA ILE A 166 -8.83 -3.59 -1.88
C ILE A 166 -9.51 -4.45 -2.94
N SER A 167 -8.89 -4.56 -4.10
CA SER A 167 -9.27 -5.51 -5.15
C SER A 167 -8.05 -6.36 -5.51
N PHE A 168 -8.17 -7.67 -5.39
CA PHE A 168 -7.20 -8.64 -5.88
C PHE A 168 -7.45 -8.88 -7.36
N VAL A 169 -6.60 -8.31 -8.24
CA VAL A 169 -6.86 -8.23 -9.68
C VAL A 169 -6.33 -9.46 -10.41
N LYS A 170 -5.10 -9.86 -10.11
CA LYS A 170 -4.46 -10.98 -10.81
C LYS A 170 -3.30 -11.57 -10.00
N LEU A 171 -3.32 -12.90 -9.83
CA LEU A 171 -2.15 -13.65 -9.36
C LEU A 171 -1.10 -13.70 -10.47
N LEU A 172 0.15 -13.44 -10.12
CA LEU A 172 1.28 -13.36 -11.04
C LEU A 172 2.31 -14.43 -10.69
N PRO A 173 2.39 -15.52 -11.45
CA PRO A 173 3.40 -16.54 -11.25
C PRO A 173 4.82 -15.94 -11.21
N LYS A 174 5.64 -16.40 -10.29
CA LYS A 174 7.03 -15.91 -10.12
C LYS A 174 7.88 -15.97 -11.39
N GLN A 175 7.54 -16.85 -12.33
CA GLN A 175 8.19 -16.97 -13.64
C GLN A 175 7.97 -15.72 -14.53
N PHE A 176 6.99 -14.88 -14.19
CA PHE A 176 6.74 -13.61 -14.88
C PHE A 176 7.76 -12.53 -14.55
N PHE A 177 8.72 -12.85 -13.67
CA PHE A 177 9.75 -11.92 -13.20
C PHE A 177 11.17 -12.41 -13.53
N TYR A 178 12.10 -11.46 -13.66
CA TYR A 178 13.52 -11.72 -13.84
C TYR A 178 14.36 -10.75 -12.99
N PRO A 179 15.30 -11.25 -12.15
CA PRO A 179 15.43 -12.63 -11.71
C PRO A 179 14.15 -13.17 -11.08
N VAL A 180 13.96 -14.50 -11.09
CA VAL A 180 12.76 -15.14 -10.52
C VAL A 180 12.75 -14.94 -9.00
N PRO A 181 11.66 -14.37 -8.39
CA PRO A 181 11.54 -14.23 -6.95
C PRO A 181 11.25 -15.57 -6.26
N ARG A 182 11.23 -15.56 -4.93
CA ARG A 182 10.90 -16.77 -4.13
C ARG A 182 9.41 -17.10 -4.14
N ALA A 183 8.55 -16.09 -4.20
CA ALA A 183 7.10 -16.17 -4.10
C ALA A 183 6.45 -15.59 -5.36
N ASP A 184 5.19 -15.94 -5.60
CA ASP A 184 4.37 -15.35 -6.63
C ASP A 184 4.03 -13.88 -6.29
N GLY A 185 3.60 -13.11 -7.27
CA GLY A 185 3.13 -11.75 -7.08
C GLY A 185 1.60 -11.68 -7.11
N MET A 186 1.04 -10.64 -6.55
CA MET A 186 -0.36 -10.28 -6.64
C MET A 186 -0.48 -8.84 -7.15
N LEU A 187 -1.22 -8.65 -8.23
CA LEU A 187 -1.65 -7.32 -8.67
C LEU A 187 -2.88 -6.92 -7.87
N ILE A 188 -2.77 -5.82 -7.15
CA ILE A 188 -3.86 -5.26 -6.33
C ILE A 188 -4.18 -3.84 -6.76
N ALA A 189 -5.44 -3.44 -6.53
CA ALA A 189 -5.84 -2.04 -6.55
C ALA A 189 -6.37 -1.64 -5.17
N LEU A 190 -5.95 -0.46 -4.72
CA LEU A 190 -6.40 0.18 -3.48
C LEU A 190 -7.13 1.46 -3.82
N LYS A 191 -8.36 1.59 -3.36
CA LYS A 191 -9.13 2.82 -3.48
C LYS A 191 -9.41 3.37 -2.10
N ARG A 192 -9.16 4.66 -1.88
CA ARG A 192 -9.50 5.29 -0.60
C ARG A 192 -11.00 5.18 -0.36
N ARG A 193 -11.37 4.77 0.83
CA ARG A 193 -12.74 4.60 1.27
C ARG A 193 -13.40 5.97 1.44
N ASN A 194 -14.45 6.24 0.67
CA ASN A 194 -15.19 7.50 0.76
C ASN A 194 -16.31 7.44 1.81
N ALA A 195 -17.01 6.31 1.88
CA ALA A 195 -18.03 6.08 2.89
C ALA A 195 -17.41 5.32 4.07
N VAL A 196 -17.43 5.93 5.24
CA VAL A 196 -16.81 5.39 6.45
C VAL A 196 -17.92 5.07 7.45
N SER A 197 -18.16 3.78 7.71
CA SER A 197 -19.02 3.37 8.82
C SER A 197 -18.35 3.69 10.17
N ALA A 198 -19.14 3.74 11.25
CA ALA A 198 -18.59 3.95 12.60
C ALA A 198 -17.47 2.93 12.94
N ARG A 199 -17.62 1.72 12.43
CA ARG A 199 -16.62 0.66 12.48
C ARG A 199 -15.29 1.03 11.82
N HIS A 200 -15.30 1.50 10.58
CA HIS A 200 -14.08 1.95 9.90
C HIS A 200 -13.48 3.19 10.58
N LEU A 201 -14.34 4.09 11.05
CA LEU A 201 -13.90 5.29 11.78
C LEU A 201 -13.13 4.91 13.05
N PHE A 202 -13.56 3.89 13.79
CA PHE A 202 -12.83 3.38 14.95
C PHE A 202 -11.41 2.94 14.57
N LEU A 203 -11.26 2.10 13.53
CA LEU A 203 -9.94 1.66 13.06
C LEU A 203 -9.09 2.83 12.55
N GLN A 204 -9.69 3.75 11.79
CA GLN A 204 -8.97 4.96 11.33
C GLN A 204 -8.44 5.77 12.52
N GLN A 205 -9.28 6.03 13.51
CA GLN A 205 -8.87 6.77 14.72
C GLN A 205 -7.80 6.04 15.52
N LEU A 206 -7.84 4.71 15.55
CA LEU A 206 -6.81 3.89 16.18
C LEU A 206 -5.43 4.12 15.53
N PHE A 207 -5.36 4.09 14.20
CA PHE A 207 -4.10 4.29 13.47
C PHE A 207 -3.63 5.74 13.44
N LEU A 208 -4.53 6.71 13.34
CA LEU A 208 -4.19 8.14 13.43
C LEU A 208 -3.56 8.52 14.78
N GLN A 209 -3.72 7.68 15.79
CA GLN A 209 -3.10 7.82 17.11
C GLN A 209 -2.03 6.76 17.37
N GLY A 210 -1.47 6.16 16.32
CA GLY A 210 -0.55 5.04 16.38
C GLY A 210 0.75 5.29 17.18
N ASP A 211 1.14 6.54 17.38
CA ASP A 211 2.28 6.93 18.23
C ASP A 211 2.00 6.75 19.73
N LYS A 212 0.73 6.64 20.12
CA LYS A 212 0.34 6.40 21.50
C LYS A 212 0.38 4.90 21.82
N LYS A 213 0.36 4.58 23.12
CA LYS A 213 0.13 3.21 23.58
C LYS A 213 -1.22 2.69 23.04
N ALA A 214 -1.27 1.47 22.54
CA ALA A 214 -2.45 0.89 21.92
C ALA A 214 -3.71 1.02 22.79
N LYS A 215 -3.62 0.81 24.11
CA LYS A 215 -4.75 1.03 25.05
C LYS A 215 -5.32 2.44 25.02
N ASN A 216 -4.48 3.45 24.79
CA ASN A 216 -4.93 4.84 24.69
C ASN A 216 -5.54 5.12 23.33
N ALA A 217 -4.90 4.62 22.26
CA ALA A 217 -5.41 4.74 20.90
C ALA A 217 -6.77 4.03 20.74
N LEU A 218 -6.92 2.82 21.29
CA LEU A 218 -8.20 2.09 21.32
C LEU A 218 -9.30 2.87 22.01
N ARG A 219 -9.01 3.42 23.19
CA ARG A 219 -9.99 4.22 23.95
C ARG A 219 -10.43 5.47 23.19
N GLU A 220 -9.46 6.25 22.68
CA GLU A 220 -9.77 7.46 21.91
C GLU A 220 -10.48 7.11 20.59
N GLY A 221 -10.10 5.99 19.95
CA GLY A 221 -10.77 5.48 18.76
C GLY A 221 -12.26 5.20 19.00
N LEU A 222 -12.61 4.54 20.10
CA LEU A 222 -14.01 4.29 20.49
C LEU A 222 -14.77 5.58 20.77
N ILE A 223 -14.17 6.51 21.54
CA ILE A 223 -14.80 7.79 21.85
C ILE A 223 -15.08 8.57 20.56
N ASN A 224 -14.06 8.72 19.70
CA ASN A 224 -14.18 9.49 18.46
C ASN A 224 -15.17 8.86 17.47
N SER A 225 -15.22 7.52 17.38
CA SER A 225 -16.19 6.83 16.52
C SER A 225 -17.62 6.96 17.02
N SER A 226 -17.83 7.25 18.30
CA SER A 226 -19.16 7.43 18.90
C SER A 226 -19.73 8.85 18.75
N VAL A 227 -18.94 9.83 18.31
CA VAL A 227 -19.36 11.25 18.24
C VAL A 227 -20.63 11.46 17.37
N ASN A 228 -20.80 10.66 16.33
CA ASN A 228 -21.96 10.72 15.44
C ASN A 228 -23.08 9.73 15.82
N GLN A 229 -23.00 9.11 17.00
CA GLN A 229 -24.01 8.17 17.51
C GLN A 229 -24.94 8.87 18.50
N ALA A 230 -26.02 8.20 18.88
CA ALA A 230 -27.00 8.73 19.85
C ALA A 230 -26.38 8.99 21.24
N HIS A 231 -25.28 8.32 21.57
CA HIS A 231 -24.54 8.49 22.82
C HIS A 231 -23.03 8.56 22.56
N VAL A 232 -22.41 9.64 23.01
CA VAL A 232 -20.95 9.80 22.97
C VAL A 232 -20.33 9.13 24.19
N LEU A 233 -19.47 8.15 23.93
CA LEU A 233 -18.82 7.39 25.00
C LEU A 233 -17.90 8.23 25.86
N THR A 234 -18.02 8.09 27.18
CA THR A 234 -17.06 8.63 28.14
C THR A 234 -15.80 7.76 28.21
N LYS A 235 -14.73 8.33 28.81
CA LYS A 235 -13.48 7.56 29.07
C LYS A 235 -13.73 6.34 29.98
N LYS A 236 -14.68 6.40 30.88
CA LYS A 236 -15.03 5.28 31.78
C LYS A 236 -15.74 4.17 31.02
N GLU A 237 -16.73 4.51 30.22
CA GLU A 237 -17.48 3.56 29.39
C GLU A 237 -16.58 2.89 28.35
N SER A 238 -15.74 3.64 27.63
CA SER A 238 -14.82 3.07 26.66
C SER A 238 -13.80 2.11 27.31
N ARG A 239 -13.34 2.37 28.53
CA ARG A 239 -12.48 1.41 29.27
C ARG A 239 -13.25 0.13 29.65
N ALA A 240 -14.49 0.26 30.08
CA ALA A 240 -15.32 -0.91 30.41
C ALA A 240 -15.56 -1.78 29.18
N LEU A 241 -15.88 -1.16 28.04
CA LEU A 241 -16.10 -1.86 26.77
C LEU A 241 -14.84 -2.57 26.22
N LEU A 242 -13.69 -1.91 26.30
CA LEU A 242 -12.41 -2.52 25.86
C LEU A 242 -11.95 -3.65 26.80
N GLY A 243 -12.41 -3.67 28.04
CA GLY A 243 -12.23 -4.75 28.98
C GLY A 243 -10.81 -5.34 29.00
N GLU A 244 -10.72 -6.64 28.62
CA GLU A 244 -9.47 -7.38 28.64
C GLU A 244 -8.41 -6.87 27.63
N LEU A 245 -8.81 -6.25 26.51
CA LEU A 245 -7.86 -5.75 25.52
C LEU A 245 -6.88 -4.74 26.12
N THR A 246 -7.33 -3.91 27.04
CA THR A 246 -6.48 -2.89 27.67
C THR A 246 -5.55 -3.44 28.75
N ASN A 247 -5.79 -4.67 29.20
CA ASN A 247 -5.01 -5.36 30.22
C ASN A 247 -3.91 -6.26 29.63
N LEU A 248 -3.93 -6.52 28.32
CA LEU A 248 -2.90 -7.31 27.66
C LEU A 248 -1.57 -6.54 27.61
N ARG A 249 -0.45 -7.28 27.63
CA ARG A 249 0.91 -6.72 27.57
C ARG A 249 1.07 -5.76 26.39
N ASP A 250 0.67 -6.21 25.21
CA ASP A 250 0.79 -5.45 23.95
C ASP A 250 0.04 -4.12 23.97
N SER A 251 -0.96 -3.98 24.85
CA SER A 251 -1.71 -2.71 24.99
C SER A 251 -0.83 -1.53 25.43
N ASN A 252 0.37 -1.79 25.96
CA ASN A 252 1.34 -0.78 26.35
C ASN A 252 2.31 -0.37 25.22
N GLU A 253 2.32 -1.12 24.12
CA GLU A 253 3.11 -0.81 22.92
C GLU A 253 2.33 0.10 21.97
N SER A 254 3.01 0.65 20.93
CA SER A 254 2.35 1.29 19.79
C SER A 254 1.59 0.23 19.01
N ILE A 255 0.45 0.60 18.38
CA ILE A 255 -0.31 -0.31 17.52
C ILE A 255 0.55 -0.93 16.41
N PHE A 256 1.55 -0.20 15.95
CA PHE A 256 2.49 -0.63 14.91
C PHE A 256 3.51 -1.67 15.39
N GLN A 257 3.58 -1.94 16.70
CA GLN A 257 4.52 -2.87 17.35
C GLN A 257 3.80 -4.04 18.03
N CYS A 258 2.47 -4.08 17.96
CA CYS A 258 1.67 -5.13 18.59
C CYS A 258 1.84 -6.48 17.89
N SER A 259 1.69 -7.57 18.66
CA SER A 259 1.71 -8.93 18.14
C SER A 259 0.49 -9.21 17.25
N LYS A 260 0.64 -10.20 16.37
CA LYS A 260 -0.45 -10.71 15.53
C LYS A 260 -1.69 -11.10 16.34
N GLU A 261 -1.47 -11.79 17.47
CA GLU A 261 -2.55 -12.20 18.37
C GLU A 261 -3.32 -11.02 18.92
N PHE A 262 -2.64 -9.94 19.29
CA PHE A 262 -3.30 -8.73 19.79
C PHE A 262 -4.05 -8.00 18.68
N LEU A 263 -3.48 -7.88 17.49
CA LEU A 263 -4.14 -7.27 16.32
C LEU A 263 -5.39 -8.05 15.94
N LYS A 264 -5.34 -9.38 15.96
CA LYS A 264 -6.51 -10.23 15.73
C LYS A 264 -7.61 -10.00 16.77
N LYS A 265 -7.27 -9.90 18.06
CA LYS A 265 -8.24 -9.56 19.12
C LYS A 265 -8.88 -8.19 18.93
N ILE A 266 -8.11 -7.20 18.44
CA ILE A 266 -8.66 -5.89 18.07
C ILE A 266 -9.67 -6.05 16.93
N TYR A 267 -9.33 -6.82 15.91
CA TYR A 267 -10.24 -7.05 14.79
C TYR A 267 -11.51 -7.79 15.22
N ASP A 268 -11.39 -8.84 16.04
CA ASP A 268 -12.54 -9.60 16.55
C ASP A 268 -13.45 -8.73 17.42
N PHE A 269 -12.88 -7.86 18.27
CA PHE A 269 -13.62 -6.85 19.01
C PHE A 269 -14.37 -5.90 18.05
N PHE A 270 -13.67 -5.41 17.04
CA PHE A 270 -14.20 -4.54 16.01
C PHE A 270 -15.36 -5.18 15.23
N GLN A 271 -15.32 -6.50 14.97
CA GLN A 271 -16.42 -7.23 14.32
C GLN A 271 -17.61 -7.47 15.24
N SER A 272 -17.36 -7.72 16.52
CA SER A 272 -18.40 -8.06 17.50
C SER A 272 -19.08 -6.84 18.12
N TYR A 273 -18.42 -5.67 18.13
CA TYR A 273 -18.98 -4.46 18.71
C TYR A 273 -20.01 -3.84 17.76
N GLY A 274 -21.23 -3.66 18.27
CA GLY A 274 -22.37 -3.13 17.51
C GLY A 274 -22.25 -1.65 17.17
N PHE A 275 -21.38 -1.30 16.22
CA PHE A 275 -21.20 0.08 15.75
C PHE A 275 -22.42 0.66 15.02
N ASP A 276 -23.37 -0.18 14.57
CA ASP A 276 -24.48 0.20 13.71
C ASP A 276 -25.79 0.45 14.49
N GLY A 277 -25.70 1.06 15.66
CA GLY A 277 -26.87 1.56 16.40
C GLY A 277 -27.62 0.55 17.26
N ALA A 278 -27.03 -0.61 17.52
CA ALA A 278 -27.53 -1.51 18.55
C ALA A 278 -27.20 -0.92 19.93
N THR A 279 -28.24 -0.71 20.71
CA THR A 279 -28.17 -0.33 22.13
C THR A 279 -27.09 -1.10 22.85
N LEU A 280 -26.21 -0.34 23.53
CA LEU A 280 -25.30 -0.87 24.53
C LEU A 280 -26.10 -1.67 25.56
N PRO A 281 -25.61 -2.83 26.04
CA PRO A 281 -26.26 -3.58 27.09
C PRO A 281 -26.37 -2.82 28.40
#